data_47540cf2c1bc015efc995418754ad3ea
#
_entry.id   47540cf2c1bc015efc995418754ad3ea
#
_cell.length_a   1.000
_cell.length_b   1.000
_cell.length_c   1.000
_cell.angle_alpha   90.00
_cell.angle_beta   90.00
_cell.angle_gamma   90.00
#
_symmetry.space_group_name_H-M   'P 1'
#
loop_
_entity.id
_entity.type
_entity.pdbx_description
1 polymer ?
#
loop_
_entity_poly.entity_id
_entity_poly.type
_entity_poly.pdbx_seq_one_letter_code
_entity_poly.pdbx_strand_id
1 'polypeptide(L)'
;MSYKIIILAPSCGGKSSLMRYLREHTDLHIAETDEEVMKANNDVWPDDELKNKVLVPKTTNEIITRENVVYFASYIPTELLQKAKEKGFKIVTLELPLEVLEKRNEKRMIVEGYDDVSQWFKGQLDNYQSLAENHIVGQAINGNQTVEKVAVEVKKLTQ
;
A
#
# COMPACT_ATOMS: atom_id res chain seq x y z
N MET A 1 9.99 -2.55 20.80
CA MET A 1 9.77 -3.68 19.89
C MET A 1 9.80 -3.19 18.45
N SER A 2 10.38 -3.96 17.56
CA SER A 2 10.38 -3.62 16.15
C SER A 2 9.05 -4.00 15.50
N TYR A 3 8.66 -3.26 14.48
CA TYR A 3 7.51 -3.57 13.66
C TYR A 3 7.91 -3.51 12.18
N LYS A 4 7.44 -4.47 11.41
CA LYS A 4 7.74 -4.60 9.97
C LYS A 4 6.44 -4.96 9.27
N ILE A 5 5.83 -3.99 8.62
CA ILE A 5 4.49 -4.15 8.07
C ILE A 5 4.44 -3.63 6.64
N ILE A 6 3.89 -4.41 5.73
CA ILE A 6 3.54 -3.98 4.38
C ILE A 6 2.01 -3.97 4.29
N ILE A 7 1.46 -2.85 3.86
CA ILE A 7 0.02 -2.69 3.65
C ILE A 7 -0.22 -2.48 2.15
N LEU A 8 -0.90 -3.43 1.55
CA LEU A 8 -1.35 -3.34 0.16
C LEU A 8 -2.74 -2.72 0.13
N ALA A 9 -2.85 -1.60 -0.56
CA ALA A 9 -4.12 -0.88 -0.68
C ALA A 9 -4.39 -0.56 -2.14
N PRO A 10 -5.62 -0.81 -2.63
CA PRO A 10 -5.94 -0.51 -4.02
C PRO A 10 -5.96 0.99 -4.28
N SER A 11 -5.85 1.37 -5.54
CA SER A 11 -6.09 2.75 -5.95
C SER A 11 -7.46 3.20 -5.44
N CYS A 12 -7.58 4.41 -4.95
CA CYS A 12 -8.77 4.95 -4.27
C CYS A 12 -9.12 4.25 -2.93
N GLY A 13 -8.22 3.43 -2.41
CA GLY A 13 -8.43 2.70 -1.15
C GLY A 13 -8.29 3.53 0.13
N GLY A 14 -7.99 4.83 0.01
CA GLY A 14 -7.81 5.69 1.19
C GLY A 14 -6.37 5.69 1.73
N LYS A 15 -5.42 5.17 0.99
CA LYS A 15 -4.02 5.06 1.39
C LYS A 15 -3.43 6.41 1.81
N SER A 16 -3.58 7.44 0.99
CA SER A 16 -3.01 8.78 1.26
C SER A 16 -3.59 9.41 2.53
N SER A 17 -4.90 9.28 2.75
CA SER A 17 -5.56 9.79 3.95
C SER A 17 -5.09 9.05 5.20
N LEU A 18 -4.95 7.73 5.12
CA LEU A 18 -4.48 6.90 6.22
C LEU A 18 -3.03 7.22 6.57
N MET A 19 -2.17 7.35 5.59
CA MET A 19 -0.76 7.71 5.79
C MET A 19 -0.63 9.07 6.49
N ARG A 20 -1.39 10.06 6.03
CA ARG A 20 -1.41 11.39 6.63
C ARG A 20 -1.85 11.32 8.09
N TYR A 21 -2.94 10.62 8.35
CA TYR A 21 -3.46 10.46 9.72
C TYR A 21 -2.43 9.79 10.63
N LEU A 22 -1.80 8.71 10.18
CA LEU A 22 -0.78 8.01 10.97
C LEU A 22 0.44 8.90 11.25
N ARG A 23 0.88 9.68 10.27
CA ARG A 23 2.00 10.61 10.44
C ARG A 23 1.69 11.73 11.43
N GLU A 24 0.45 12.20 11.45
CA GLU A 24 0.02 13.29 12.35
C GLU A 24 -0.24 12.82 13.77
N HIS A 25 -0.65 11.57 13.96
CA HIS A 25 -1.16 11.07 15.25
C HIS A 25 -0.32 9.97 15.88
N THR A 26 0.78 9.56 15.24
CA THR A 26 1.66 8.51 15.76
C THR A 26 3.12 8.83 15.48
N ASP A 27 4.02 8.11 16.15
CA ASP A 27 5.45 8.16 15.88
C ASP A 27 5.91 7.04 14.93
N LEU A 28 4.97 6.39 14.24
CA LEU A 28 5.30 5.31 13.31
C LEU A 28 6.05 5.84 12.09
N HIS A 29 7.04 5.08 11.66
CA HIS A 29 7.77 5.39 10.42
C HIS A 29 6.96 4.89 9.22
N ILE A 30 6.34 5.80 8.52
CA ILE A 30 5.47 5.54 7.37
C ILE A 30 6.23 5.80 6.08
N ALA A 31 6.22 4.83 5.19
CA ALA A 31 6.80 4.94 3.85
C ALA A 31 5.80 4.44 2.80
N GLU A 32 5.98 4.82 1.56
CA GLU A 32 5.06 4.48 0.48
C GLU A 32 5.82 4.38 -0.84
N THR A 33 5.40 3.44 -1.70
CA THR A 33 6.07 3.12 -2.96
C THR A 33 6.32 4.35 -3.83
N ASP A 34 5.29 5.15 -4.08
CA ASP A 34 5.42 6.30 -4.98
C ASP A 34 6.38 7.35 -4.42
N GLU A 35 6.36 7.58 -3.12
CA GLU A 35 7.31 8.48 -2.46
C GLU A 35 8.75 7.98 -2.59
N GLU A 36 8.97 6.69 -2.36
CA GLU A 36 10.31 6.09 -2.44
C GLU A 36 10.81 6.05 -3.89
N VAL A 37 9.93 5.77 -4.84
CA VAL A 37 10.24 5.79 -6.27
C VAL A 37 10.65 7.20 -6.72
N MET A 38 9.92 8.22 -6.29
CA MET A 38 10.26 9.61 -6.59
C MET A 38 11.64 9.99 -6.03
N LYS A 39 11.91 9.63 -4.79
CA LYS A 39 13.23 9.87 -4.18
C LYS A 39 14.36 9.18 -4.94
N ALA A 40 14.13 7.94 -5.36
CA ALA A 40 15.12 7.16 -6.09
C ALA A 40 15.36 7.68 -7.51
N ASN A 41 14.43 8.45 -8.07
CA ASN A 41 14.50 9.02 -9.41
C ASN A 41 14.67 10.55 -9.40
N ASN A 42 15.37 11.08 -8.39
CA ASN A 42 15.71 12.51 -8.27
C ASN A 42 14.49 13.44 -8.33
N ASP A 43 13.39 13.03 -7.69
CA ASP A 43 12.12 13.77 -7.62
C ASP A 43 11.44 13.96 -8.98
N VAL A 44 11.78 13.12 -9.96
CA VAL A 44 11.13 13.09 -11.27
C VAL A 44 10.28 11.83 -11.39
N TRP A 45 9.02 11.97 -11.79
CA TRP A 45 8.14 10.82 -11.96
C TRP A 45 8.63 9.98 -13.16
N PRO A 46 8.93 8.70 -12.95
CA PRO A 46 9.45 7.82 -14.01
C PRO A 46 8.34 7.34 -14.94
N ASP A 47 8.71 6.84 -16.11
CA ASP A 47 7.79 6.09 -16.94
C ASP A 47 7.46 4.72 -16.30
N ASP A 48 6.42 4.07 -16.80
CA ASP A 48 5.93 2.81 -16.20
C ASP A 48 6.96 1.69 -16.26
N GLU A 49 7.75 1.61 -17.33
CA GLU A 49 8.76 0.58 -17.47
C GLU A 49 9.89 0.75 -16.45
N LEU A 50 10.43 1.95 -16.33
CA LEU A 50 11.46 2.25 -15.32
C LEU A 50 10.93 2.04 -13.91
N LYS A 51 9.73 2.52 -13.65
CA LYS A 51 9.07 2.37 -12.34
C LYS A 51 8.93 0.89 -11.96
N ASN A 52 8.28 0.10 -12.81
CA ASN A 52 7.89 -1.26 -12.46
C ASN A 52 9.03 -2.27 -12.54
N LYS A 53 9.95 -2.11 -13.49
CA LYS A 53 11.06 -3.06 -13.69
C LYS A 53 12.29 -2.76 -12.85
N VAL A 54 12.52 -1.50 -12.52
CA VAL A 54 13.75 -1.07 -11.84
C VAL A 54 13.50 -0.46 -10.48
N LEU A 55 12.69 0.60 -10.40
CA LEU A 55 12.57 1.41 -9.19
C LEU A 55 11.75 0.74 -8.09
N VAL A 56 10.64 0.10 -8.41
CA VAL A 56 9.83 -0.62 -7.41
C VAL A 56 10.61 -1.78 -6.81
N PRO A 57 11.27 -2.66 -7.59
CA PRO A 57 12.12 -3.69 -6.99
C PRO A 57 13.24 -3.13 -6.14
N LYS A 58 13.93 -2.09 -6.61
CA LYS A 58 15.04 -1.46 -5.88
C LYS A 58 14.59 -0.87 -4.55
N THR A 59 13.53 -0.07 -4.56
CA THR A 59 13.02 0.57 -3.34
C THR A 59 12.44 -0.45 -2.37
N THR A 60 11.75 -1.48 -2.86
CA THR A 60 11.23 -2.55 -2.02
C THR A 60 12.36 -3.33 -1.35
N ASN A 61 13.40 -3.69 -2.09
CA ASN A 61 14.57 -4.38 -1.52
C ASN A 61 15.24 -3.56 -0.42
N GLU A 62 15.27 -2.24 -0.55
CA GLU A 62 15.80 -1.36 0.48
C GLU A 62 14.89 -1.30 1.70
N ILE A 63 13.58 -1.12 1.49
CA ILE A 63 12.59 -1.05 2.57
C ILE A 63 12.60 -2.31 3.44
N ILE A 64 12.67 -3.48 2.84
CA ILE A 64 12.62 -4.74 3.60
C ILE A 64 13.88 -5.02 4.43
N THR A 65 14.90 -4.17 4.32
CA THR A 65 16.05 -4.21 5.23
C THR A 65 15.84 -3.37 6.49
N ARG A 66 14.81 -2.52 6.52
CA ARG A 66 14.57 -1.61 7.64
C ARG A 66 13.87 -2.30 8.81
N GLU A 67 14.18 -1.81 10.00
CA GLU A 67 13.40 -2.06 11.21
C GLU A 67 12.38 -0.92 11.37
N ASN A 68 11.27 -1.18 12.06
CA ASN A 68 10.29 -0.16 12.41
C ASN A 68 9.77 0.63 11.20
N VAL A 69 9.10 -0.07 10.28
CA VAL A 69 8.50 0.56 9.10
C VAL A 69 7.11 0.00 8.83
N VAL A 70 6.19 0.90 8.46
CA VAL A 70 4.90 0.56 7.86
C VAL A 70 4.96 1.06 6.42
N TYR A 71 5.00 0.13 5.49
CA TYR A 71 5.20 0.42 4.06
C TYR A 71 3.92 0.20 3.27
N PHE A 72 3.48 1.23 2.57
CA PHE A 72 2.26 1.21 1.77
C PHE A 72 2.58 1.06 0.29
N ALA A 73 1.80 0.22 -0.38
CA ALA A 73 1.91 0.02 -1.82
C ALA A 73 0.57 -0.42 -2.41
N SER A 74 0.34 -0.16 -3.68
CA SER A 74 -0.78 -0.77 -4.41
C SER A 74 -0.38 -2.12 -4.97
N TYR A 75 0.86 -2.27 -5.38
CA TYR A 75 1.39 -3.50 -5.97
C TYR A 75 2.86 -3.66 -5.62
N ILE A 76 3.22 -4.88 -5.24
CA ILE A 76 4.62 -5.32 -5.09
C ILE A 76 4.70 -6.70 -5.73
N PRO A 77 5.73 -6.99 -6.54
CA PRO A 77 5.92 -8.32 -7.12
C PRO A 77 5.90 -9.41 -6.04
N THR A 78 5.26 -10.53 -6.36
CA THR A 78 5.02 -11.63 -5.41
C THR A 78 6.32 -12.15 -4.78
N GLU A 79 7.38 -12.30 -5.56
CA GLU A 79 8.67 -12.76 -5.05
C GLU A 79 9.28 -11.80 -4.02
N LEU A 80 9.05 -10.50 -4.16
CA LEU A 80 9.52 -9.50 -3.17
C LEU A 80 8.68 -9.54 -1.91
N LEU A 81 7.38 -9.80 -2.02
CA LEU A 81 6.50 -10.01 -0.86
C LEU A 81 6.92 -11.26 -0.10
N GLN A 82 7.24 -12.32 -0.80
CA GLN A 82 7.72 -13.57 -0.19
C GLN A 82 9.03 -13.31 0.56
N LYS A 83 9.96 -12.58 -0.05
CA LYS A 83 11.22 -12.20 0.58
C LYS A 83 11.01 -11.34 1.82
N ALA A 84 10.08 -10.39 1.75
CA ALA A 84 9.71 -9.55 2.90
C ALA A 84 9.16 -10.40 4.05
N LYS A 85 8.31 -11.35 3.73
CA LYS A 85 7.73 -12.28 4.71
C LYS A 85 8.83 -13.10 5.40
N GLU A 86 9.80 -13.59 4.65
CA GLU A 86 10.96 -14.30 5.20
C GLU A 86 11.79 -13.42 6.14
N LYS A 87 11.78 -12.11 5.94
CA LYS A 87 12.46 -11.14 6.80
C LYS A 87 11.62 -10.66 7.98
N GLY A 88 10.44 -11.25 8.19
CA GLY A 88 9.60 -10.97 9.35
C GLY A 88 8.54 -9.90 9.12
N PHE A 89 8.30 -9.47 7.89
CA PHE A 89 7.21 -8.55 7.58
C PHE A 89 5.86 -9.22 7.68
N LYS A 90 4.91 -8.52 8.30
CA LYS A 90 3.49 -8.85 8.22
C LYS A 90 2.95 -8.20 6.94
N ILE A 91 2.29 -8.98 6.11
CA ILE A 91 1.71 -8.48 4.86
C ILE A 91 0.19 -8.47 5.01
N VAL A 92 -0.39 -7.29 4.85
CA VAL A 92 -1.79 -6.98 5.14
C VAL A 92 -2.40 -6.26 3.95
N THR A 93 -3.67 -6.51 3.69
CA THR A 93 -4.41 -5.77 2.66
C THR A 93 -5.47 -4.88 3.28
N LEU A 94 -5.76 -3.73 2.64
CA LEU A 94 -6.98 -2.98 2.90
C LEU A 94 -8.07 -3.52 1.99
N GLU A 95 -9.12 -4.06 2.59
CA GLU A 95 -10.22 -4.68 1.86
C GLU A 95 -11.34 -3.66 1.63
N LEU A 96 -11.68 -3.45 0.36
CA LEU A 96 -12.77 -2.55 -0.05
C LEU A 96 -13.55 -3.18 -1.19
N PRO A 97 -14.89 -3.06 -1.17
CA PRO A 97 -15.72 -3.49 -2.29
C PRO A 97 -15.41 -2.69 -3.56
N LEU A 98 -15.46 -3.35 -4.71
CA LEU A 98 -15.25 -2.70 -6.01
C LEU A 98 -16.14 -1.45 -6.19
N GLU A 99 -17.41 -1.56 -5.84
CA GLU A 99 -18.37 -0.46 -5.95
C GLU A 99 -17.98 0.79 -5.15
N VAL A 100 -17.32 0.60 -4.00
CA VAL A 100 -16.81 1.71 -3.18
C VAL A 100 -15.65 2.40 -3.90
N LEU A 101 -14.75 1.63 -4.47
CA LEU A 101 -13.62 2.15 -5.23
C LEU A 101 -14.10 2.92 -6.47
N GLU A 102 -15.08 2.39 -7.18
CA GLU A 102 -15.67 3.03 -8.36
C GLU A 102 -16.30 4.38 -8.01
N LYS A 103 -17.06 4.45 -6.92
CA LYS A 103 -17.66 5.71 -6.45
C LYS A 103 -16.61 6.74 -6.05
N ARG A 104 -15.56 6.31 -5.35
CA ARG A 104 -14.46 7.19 -4.96
C ARG A 104 -13.71 7.73 -6.18
N ASN A 105 -13.47 6.87 -7.17
CA ASN A 105 -12.81 7.24 -8.41
C ASN A 105 -13.63 8.29 -9.16
N GLU A 106 -14.92 8.07 -9.31
CA GLU A 106 -15.85 9.01 -9.98
C GLU A 106 -15.83 10.38 -9.28
N LYS A 107 -15.94 10.40 -7.96
CA LYS A 107 -15.89 11.63 -7.17
C LYS A 107 -14.57 12.38 -7.38
N ARG A 108 -13.44 11.66 -7.34
CA ARG A 108 -12.11 12.28 -7.53
C ARG A 108 -11.94 12.87 -8.93
N MET A 109 -12.47 12.19 -9.95
CA MET A 109 -12.45 12.70 -11.32
C MET A 109 -13.27 13.99 -11.46
N ILE A 110 -14.50 13.99 -10.92
CA ILE A 110 -15.44 15.11 -11.04
C ILE A 110 -15.05 16.30 -10.17
N VAL A 111 -14.73 16.04 -8.90
CA VAL A 111 -14.49 17.09 -7.89
C VAL A 111 -13.06 17.60 -7.90
N GLU A 112 -12.10 16.72 -8.05
CA GLU A 112 -10.67 17.03 -7.89
C GLU A 112 -9.90 17.01 -9.21
N GLY A 113 -10.52 16.58 -10.32
CA GLY A 113 -9.89 16.53 -11.63
C GLY A 113 -8.80 15.49 -11.78
N TYR A 114 -8.79 14.44 -10.96
CA TYR A 114 -7.84 13.34 -11.08
C TYR A 114 -8.16 12.46 -12.29
N ASP A 115 -7.16 11.76 -12.79
CA ASP A 115 -7.30 10.80 -13.86
C ASP A 115 -8.12 9.57 -13.40
N ASP A 116 -8.78 8.93 -14.36
CA ASP A 116 -9.49 7.67 -14.13
C ASP A 116 -8.51 6.54 -13.87
N VAL A 117 -8.62 5.92 -12.69
CA VAL A 117 -7.79 4.77 -12.31
C VAL A 117 -8.58 3.47 -12.19
N SER A 118 -9.86 3.48 -12.59
CA SER A 118 -10.74 2.31 -12.47
C SER A 118 -10.23 1.07 -13.21
N GLN A 119 -9.44 1.25 -14.25
CA GLN A 119 -8.82 0.16 -15.00
C GLN A 119 -7.93 -0.75 -14.15
N TRP A 120 -7.44 -0.26 -13.03
CA TRP A 120 -6.54 -1.02 -12.14
C TRP A 120 -7.27 -1.81 -11.06
N PHE A 121 -8.52 -1.50 -10.75
CA PHE A 121 -9.24 -2.03 -9.58
C PHE A 121 -9.35 -3.55 -9.61
N LYS A 122 -9.85 -4.09 -10.70
CA LYS A 122 -10.07 -5.54 -10.79
C LYS A 122 -8.77 -6.31 -10.63
N GLY A 123 -7.72 -5.90 -11.32
CA GLY A 123 -6.40 -6.53 -11.24
C GLY A 123 -5.82 -6.47 -9.84
N GLN A 124 -5.96 -5.35 -9.16
CA GLN A 124 -5.50 -5.18 -7.79
C GLN A 124 -6.26 -6.10 -6.84
N LEU A 125 -7.57 -6.13 -6.91
CA LEU A 125 -8.40 -6.98 -6.04
C LEU A 125 -8.16 -8.46 -6.29
N ASP A 126 -8.05 -8.87 -7.56
CA ASP A 126 -7.75 -10.25 -7.92
C ASP A 126 -6.35 -10.67 -7.40
N ASN A 127 -5.38 -9.78 -7.51
CA ASN A 127 -4.04 -10.01 -6.98
C ASN A 127 -4.06 -10.21 -5.46
N TYR A 128 -4.77 -9.37 -4.73
CA TYR A 128 -4.87 -9.48 -3.26
C TYR A 128 -5.55 -10.77 -2.84
N GLN A 129 -6.59 -11.19 -3.57
CA GLN A 129 -7.25 -12.46 -3.32
C GLN A 129 -6.29 -13.64 -3.55
N SER A 130 -5.55 -13.61 -4.63
CA SER A 130 -4.55 -14.64 -4.94
C SER A 130 -3.45 -14.71 -3.87
N LEU A 131 -2.97 -13.56 -3.41
CA LEU A 131 -1.96 -13.49 -2.35
C LEU A 131 -2.48 -14.07 -1.03
N ALA A 132 -3.76 -13.84 -0.72
CA ALA A 132 -4.40 -14.42 0.47
C ALA A 132 -4.56 -15.94 0.35
N GLU A 133 -4.99 -16.42 -0.81
CA GLU A 133 -5.14 -17.86 -1.09
C GLU A 133 -3.80 -18.59 -1.01
N ASN A 134 -2.72 -17.94 -1.38
CA ASN A 134 -1.36 -18.50 -1.31
C ASN A 134 -0.66 -18.22 0.02
N HIS A 135 -1.38 -17.73 1.03
CA HIS A 135 -0.89 -17.46 2.38
C HIS A 135 0.26 -16.43 2.46
N ILE A 136 0.41 -15.58 1.45
CA ILE A 136 1.38 -14.48 1.46
C ILE A 136 0.80 -13.33 2.27
N VAL A 137 -0.47 -13.00 2.06
CA VAL A 137 -1.21 -12.05 2.89
C VAL A 137 -1.81 -12.81 4.07
N GLY A 138 -1.43 -12.39 5.28
CA GLY A 138 -1.88 -13.05 6.51
C GLY A 138 -3.15 -12.45 7.12
N GLN A 139 -3.51 -11.23 6.74
CA GLN A 139 -4.62 -10.51 7.35
C GLN A 139 -5.17 -9.45 6.40
N ALA A 140 -6.48 -9.21 6.46
CA ALA A 140 -7.14 -8.10 5.78
C ALA A 140 -7.72 -7.14 6.82
N ILE A 141 -7.61 -5.84 6.54
CA ILE A 141 -8.25 -4.80 7.33
C ILE A 141 -9.40 -4.24 6.50
N ASN A 142 -10.58 -4.09 7.12
CA ASN A 142 -11.70 -3.44 6.46
C ASN A 142 -11.36 -1.97 6.19
N GLY A 143 -11.14 -1.62 4.92
CA GLY A 143 -10.85 -0.26 4.50
C GLY A 143 -12.10 0.60 4.29
N ASN A 144 -13.29 0.00 4.32
CA ASN A 144 -14.55 0.69 4.14
C ASN A 144 -15.11 1.17 5.48
N GLN A 145 -14.33 2.00 6.16
CA GLN A 145 -14.69 2.60 7.44
C GLN A 145 -13.91 3.91 7.61
N THR A 146 -14.10 4.61 8.71
CA THR A 146 -13.39 5.89 8.92
C THR A 146 -11.88 5.68 9.00
N VAL A 147 -11.11 6.71 8.63
CA VAL A 147 -9.65 6.67 8.68
C VAL A 147 -9.16 6.39 10.10
N GLU A 148 -9.84 6.91 11.11
CA GLU A 148 -9.52 6.70 12.52
C GLU A 148 -9.62 5.23 12.92
N LYS A 149 -10.67 4.55 12.45
CA LYS A 149 -10.88 3.13 12.73
C LYS A 149 -9.86 2.26 12.01
N VAL A 150 -9.53 2.58 10.77
CA VAL A 150 -8.48 1.88 10.02
C VAL A 150 -7.14 2.07 10.72
N ALA A 151 -6.84 3.28 11.17
CA ALA A 151 -5.61 3.58 11.89
C ALA A 151 -5.47 2.77 13.19
N VAL A 152 -6.57 2.57 13.93
CA VAL A 152 -6.56 1.71 15.13
C VAL A 152 -6.13 0.29 14.78
N GLU A 153 -6.66 -0.27 13.69
CA GLU A 153 -6.27 -1.62 13.24
C GLU A 153 -4.79 -1.69 12.84
N VAL A 154 -4.27 -0.67 12.17
CA VAL A 154 -2.84 -0.59 11.81
C VAL A 154 -1.98 -0.53 13.06
N LYS A 155 -2.34 0.29 14.04
CA LYS A 155 -1.60 0.43 15.30
C LYS A 155 -1.52 -0.89 16.07
N LYS A 156 -2.56 -1.70 16.04
CA LYS A 156 -2.56 -3.03 16.66
C LYS A 156 -1.48 -3.93 16.05
N LEU A 157 -1.19 -3.79 14.78
CA LEU A 157 -0.17 -4.59 14.11
C LEU A 157 1.25 -4.24 14.56
N THR A 158 1.45 -3.06 15.12
CA THR A 158 2.76 -2.58 15.58
C THR A 158 3.09 -2.96 17.02
N GLN A 159 2.16 -3.61 17.68
CA GLN A 159 2.30 -4.01 19.09
C GLN A 159 2.76 -5.45 19.28
#